data_6c55e913008b44a51432e65efb4bd52c
#
_entry.id   6c55e913008b44a51432e65efb4bd52c
#
_cell.length_a   1.000
_cell.length_b   1.000
_cell.length_c   1.000
_cell.angle_alpha   90.00
_cell.angle_beta   90.00
_cell.angle_gamma   90.00
#
_symmetry.space_group_name_H-M   'P 1'
#
loop_
_entity.id
_entity.type
_entity.pdbx_description
1 polymer ?
#
loop_
_entity_poly.entity_id
_entity_poly.type
_entity_poly.pdbx_seq_one_letter_code
_entity_poly.pdbx_strand_id
1 'polypeptide(L)'
;MPLPPDGLLQLTPEGLYCPAAEAWIDPWRPVPRALITHAHADHARPGCGRYWAVASGAEVLQRRLGAGIDLVAVDTGQEYRLGGARVSFHAAGHVLGSAQIRLEAGGERWLVSGDYKRCPDPSCTPFEPVAADVFITEATFALPIYRWRSGAAVAAEILRWWQTAPERPSVLFCYAFGKAQRVLAELARLGVGQPGQPGGAGNEILLHGAVAALIEPYRQAGVVLPPVLPASALPRSESGAGRLVLAPPAAHRSSWMRRFRHGQTAFVSGWMAVRGARRRRGFPQGFVLSDHADWNGLLTTVRQSGARQVYVTHGNADGLARYLREVEGLQAEPLQGAFAAERSEDPEAAAGGEAAAVADGESLRSRAQPVEEC
;
A
#
# COMPACT_ATOMS: atom_id res chain seq x y z
N MET A 1 24.75 -2.70 -5.11
CA MET A 1 25.68 -1.68 -5.69
C MET A 1 25.02 -0.30 -5.67
N PRO A 2 25.80 0.80 -5.61
CA PRO A 2 25.23 2.12 -5.88
C PRO A 2 24.68 2.20 -7.30
N LEU A 3 23.75 3.11 -7.55
CA LEU A 3 23.34 3.46 -8.90
C LEU A 3 24.56 3.93 -9.72
N PRO A 4 24.58 3.72 -11.05
CA PRO A 4 25.69 4.19 -11.87
C PRO A 4 25.85 5.71 -11.73
N PRO A 5 27.07 6.23 -11.58
CA PRO A 5 27.31 7.66 -11.36
C PRO A 5 26.79 8.53 -12.50
N ASP A 6 26.77 7.99 -13.74
CA ASP A 6 26.25 8.66 -14.92
C ASP A 6 24.81 8.26 -15.27
N GLY A 7 24.13 7.52 -14.38
CA GLY A 7 22.74 7.10 -14.59
C GLY A 7 21.76 8.27 -14.49
N LEU A 8 20.57 8.11 -15.08
CA LEU A 8 19.50 9.12 -15.04
C LEU A 8 19.03 9.42 -13.62
N LEU A 9 19.12 8.45 -12.71
CA LEU A 9 18.88 8.61 -11.28
C LEU A 9 20.16 8.38 -10.49
N GLN A 10 20.34 9.18 -9.45
CA GLN A 10 21.46 9.11 -8.52
C GLN A 10 20.93 9.01 -7.10
N LEU A 11 21.66 8.31 -6.23
CA LEU A 11 21.32 8.22 -4.82
C LEU A 11 22.05 9.33 -4.05
N THR A 12 21.28 10.25 -3.46
CA THR A 12 21.79 11.36 -2.65
C THR A 12 21.38 11.18 -1.17
N PRO A 13 21.92 11.97 -0.23
CA PRO A 13 21.46 11.97 1.17
C PRO A 13 19.97 12.34 1.34
N GLU A 14 19.36 12.99 0.35
CA GLU A 14 17.95 13.38 0.36
C GLU A 14 17.04 12.33 -0.30
N GLY A 15 17.60 11.36 -1.05
CA GLY A 15 16.85 10.31 -1.74
C GLY A 15 17.26 10.12 -3.20
N LEU A 16 16.36 9.53 -3.98
CA LEU A 16 16.54 9.34 -5.43
C LEU A 16 16.44 10.66 -6.17
N TYR A 17 17.52 11.12 -6.76
CA TYR A 17 17.65 12.37 -7.48
C TYR A 17 17.78 12.16 -8.99
N CYS A 18 17.03 12.91 -9.77
CA CYS A 18 17.18 13.03 -11.21
C CYS A 18 17.84 14.36 -11.56
N PRO A 19 19.13 14.39 -11.95
CA PRO A 19 19.81 15.65 -12.32
C PRO A 19 19.14 16.36 -13.51
N ALA A 20 18.69 15.58 -14.52
CA ALA A 20 18.05 16.14 -15.71
C ALA A 20 16.69 16.81 -15.41
N ALA A 21 15.95 16.35 -14.38
CA ALA A 21 14.68 16.95 -13.96
C ALA A 21 14.85 17.95 -12.80
N GLU A 22 16.02 18.01 -12.18
CA GLU A 22 16.27 18.75 -10.92
C GLU A 22 15.21 18.41 -9.85
N ALA A 23 14.90 17.11 -9.69
CA ALA A 23 13.84 16.66 -8.82
C ALA A 23 14.21 15.35 -8.11
N TRP A 24 13.64 15.13 -6.94
CA TRP A 24 13.77 13.91 -6.16
C TRP A 24 12.48 13.09 -6.20
N ILE A 25 12.60 11.77 -6.20
CA ILE A 25 11.47 10.87 -6.10
C ILE A 25 11.38 10.38 -4.65
N ASP A 26 10.21 10.54 -4.03
CA ASP A 26 9.92 10.15 -2.64
C ASP A 26 11.06 10.52 -1.68
N PRO A 27 11.42 11.81 -1.58
CA PRO A 27 12.61 12.24 -0.83
C PRO A 27 12.47 11.97 0.66
N TRP A 28 13.58 11.60 1.29
CA TRP A 28 13.67 11.33 2.75
C TRP A 28 13.82 12.60 3.58
N ARG A 29 14.17 13.70 2.96
CA ARG A 29 14.39 15.02 3.57
C ARG A 29 13.78 16.09 2.70
N PRO A 30 13.54 17.30 3.25
CA PRO A 30 13.07 18.44 2.46
C PRO A 30 13.97 18.76 1.27
N VAL A 31 13.36 18.90 0.10
CA VAL A 31 14.02 19.21 -1.17
C VAL A 31 13.25 20.30 -1.93
N PRO A 32 13.89 21.00 -2.89
CA PRO A 32 13.19 22.02 -3.68
C PRO A 32 12.01 21.48 -4.50
N ARG A 33 12.15 20.29 -5.11
CA ARG A 33 11.13 19.65 -5.95
C ARG A 33 11.04 18.16 -5.67
N ALA A 34 9.87 17.70 -5.23
CA ALA A 34 9.57 16.30 -4.91
C ALA A 34 8.55 15.74 -5.89
N LEU A 35 8.85 14.59 -6.50
CA LEU A 35 7.93 13.77 -7.27
C LEU A 35 7.46 12.66 -6.34
N ILE A 36 6.16 12.60 -6.05
CA ILE A 36 5.61 11.70 -5.02
C ILE A 36 4.86 10.56 -5.69
N THR A 37 5.26 9.33 -5.39
CA THR A 37 4.58 8.13 -5.88
C THR A 37 3.24 7.95 -5.21
N HIS A 38 3.15 8.13 -3.90
CA HIS A 38 1.90 8.06 -3.15
C HIS A 38 2.01 8.73 -1.77
N ALA A 39 0.89 8.86 -1.08
CA ALA A 39 0.81 9.67 0.13
C ALA A 39 1.11 8.91 1.44
N HIS A 40 1.75 7.74 1.49
CA HIS A 40 2.24 7.12 2.73
C HIS A 40 3.40 7.93 3.34
N ALA A 41 3.65 7.77 4.65
CA ALA A 41 4.57 8.64 5.40
C ALA A 41 6.04 8.46 5.02
N ASP A 42 6.41 7.29 4.61
CA ASP A 42 7.75 6.92 4.14
C ASP A 42 8.04 7.43 2.71
N HIS A 43 7.02 7.71 1.90
CA HIS A 43 7.14 8.24 0.54
C HIS A 43 6.89 9.76 0.46
N ALA A 44 6.05 10.31 1.33
CA ALA A 44 5.68 11.73 1.29
C ALA A 44 6.03 12.44 2.60
N ARG A 45 7.12 13.18 2.60
CA ARG A 45 7.64 13.95 3.74
C ARG A 45 7.26 15.42 3.65
N PRO A 46 6.97 16.09 4.78
CA PRO A 46 6.70 17.53 4.79
C PRO A 46 7.96 18.37 4.55
N GLY A 47 7.78 19.62 4.15
CA GLY A 47 8.84 20.63 4.07
C GLY A 47 9.51 20.76 2.71
N CYS A 48 9.08 20.02 1.67
CA CYS A 48 9.57 20.24 0.31
C CYS A 48 9.02 21.55 -0.29
N GLY A 49 9.79 22.17 -1.18
CA GLY A 49 9.41 23.44 -1.81
C GLY A 49 8.22 23.28 -2.75
N ARG A 50 8.20 22.21 -3.57
CA ARG A 50 7.09 21.90 -4.48
C ARG A 50 6.93 20.41 -4.62
N TYR A 51 5.67 19.94 -4.56
CA TYR A 51 5.28 18.54 -4.73
C TYR A 51 4.62 18.34 -6.08
N TRP A 52 4.91 17.20 -6.71
CA TRP A 52 4.22 16.73 -7.90
C TRP A 52 3.61 15.36 -7.56
N ALA A 53 2.30 15.23 -7.72
CA ALA A 53 1.59 13.98 -7.42
C ALA A 53 0.34 13.86 -8.30
N VAL A 54 -0.15 12.63 -8.48
CA VAL A 54 -1.36 12.38 -9.27
C VAL A 54 -2.57 13.08 -8.66
N ALA A 55 -3.38 13.71 -9.51
CA ALA A 55 -4.52 14.53 -9.12
C ALA A 55 -5.51 13.79 -8.20
N SER A 56 -5.78 12.50 -8.45
CA SER A 56 -6.68 11.70 -7.61
C SER A 56 -6.17 11.49 -6.17
N GLY A 57 -4.86 11.63 -5.93
CA GLY A 57 -4.23 11.56 -4.60
C GLY A 57 -4.00 12.92 -3.93
N ALA A 58 -4.23 14.01 -4.65
CA ALA A 58 -3.87 15.37 -4.21
C ALA A 58 -4.49 15.75 -2.86
N GLU A 59 -5.77 15.50 -2.66
CA GLU A 59 -6.47 15.82 -1.41
C GLU A 59 -5.93 15.00 -0.23
N VAL A 60 -5.62 13.72 -0.43
CA VAL A 60 -5.01 12.88 0.61
C VAL A 60 -3.64 13.43 0.98
N LEU A 61 -2.82 13.81 0.00
CA LEU A 61 -1.50 14.38 0.24
C LEU A 61 -1.59 15.69 1.01
N GLN A 62 -2.52 16.59 0.65
CA GLN A 62 -2.76 17.85 1.35
C GLN A 62 -3.26 17.63 2.78
N ARG A 63 -4.13 16.64 3.02
CA ARG A 63 -4.59 16.30 4.38
C ARG A 63 -3.46 15.83 5.28
N ARG A 64 -2.45 15.17 4.71
CA ARG A 64 -1.31 14.65 5.45
C ARG A 64 -0.19 15.65 5.64
N LEU A 65 0.13 16.42 4.63
CA LEU A 65 1.28 17.34 4.66
C LEU A 65 0.88 18.78 4.99
N GLY A 66 -0.41 19.10 4.96
CA GLY A 66 -0.97 20.43 5.17
C GLY A 66 -1.59 21.01 3.90
N ALA A 67 -2.70 21.73 4.04
CA ALA A 67 -3.43 22.32 2.92
C ALA A 67 -2.64 23.39 2.15
N GLY A 68 -1.60 23.96 2.77
CA GLY A 68 -0.78 25.04 2.20
C GLY A 68 0.45 24.57 1.44
N ILE A 69 0.64 23.26 1.16
CA ILE A 69 1.77 22.79 0.34
C ILE A 69 1.65 23.31 -1.10
N ASP A 70 2.77 23.64 -1.73
CA ASP A 70 2.83 23.94 -3.17
C ASP A 70 2.74 22.61 -3.94
N LEU A 71 1.55 22.26 -4.42
CA LEU A 71 1.25 20.98 -5.08
C LEU A 71 0.84 21.19 -6.53
N VAL A 72 1.58 20.55 -7.43
CA VAL A 72 1.22 20.37 -8.83
C VAL A 72 0.51 19.04 -8.97
N ALA A 73 -0.80 19.07 -9.16
CA ALA A 73 -1.59 17.88 -9.46
C ALA A 73 -1.41 17.51 -10.94
N VAL A 74 -1.02 16.25 -11.21
CA VAL A 74 -0.74 15.75 -12.56
C VAL A 74 -1.73 14.66 -12.96
N ASP A 75 -1.98 14.53 -14.26
CA ASP A 75 -2.80 13.45 -14.81
C ASP A 75 -1.94 12.22 -15.11
N THR A 76 -2.50 11.03 -14.89
CA THR A 76 -1.84 9.76 -15.24
C THR A 76 -1.69 9.64 -16.75
N GLY A 77 -0.53 9.12 -17.19
CA GLY A 77 -0.21 8.93 -18.61
C GLY A 77 0.24 10.20 -19.34
N GLN A 78 0.04 11.39 -18.76
CA GLN A 78 0.50 12.64 -19.37
C GLN A 78 2.01 12.84 -19.17
N GLU A 79 2.69 13.28 -20.22
CA GLU A 79 4.11 13.64 -20.16
C GLU A 79 4.29 15.12 -19.77
N TYR A 80 5.18 15.36 -18.82
CA TYR A 80 5.58 16.68 -18.36
C TYR A 80 7.07 16.91 -18.61
N ARG A 81 7.46 18.09 -19.04
CA ARG A 81 8.87 18.44 -19.20
C ARG A 81 9.38 19.15 -17.94
N LEU A 82 10.33 18.52 -17.26
CA LEU A 82 11.04 19.08 -16.11
C LEU A 82 12.53 19.15 -16.46
N GLY A 83 13.05 20.38 -16.62
CA GLY A 83 14.43 20.57 -17.07
C GLY A 83 14.70 19.88 -18.40
N GLY A 84 15.70 19.02 -18.42
CA GLY A 84 16.07 18.18 -19.58
C GLY A 84 15.36 16.84 -19.67
N ALA A 85 14.52 16.48 -18.70
CA ALA A 85 13.82 15.21 -18.67
C ALA A 85 12.35 15.30 -19.06
N ARG A 86 11.80 14.21 -19.62
CA ARG A 86 10.36 13.94 -19.66
C ARG A 86 9.98 13.09 -18.45
N VAL A 87 8.90 13.46 -17.77
CA VAL A 87 8.39 12.78 -16.59
C VAL A 87 6.93 12.45 -16.81
N SER A 88 6.51 11.23 -16.51
CA SER A 88 5.11 10.80 -16.53
C SER A 88 4.77 9.93 -15.34
N PHE A 89 3.52 10.01 -14.91
CA PHE A 89 2.99 9.26 -13.77
C PHE A 89 1.99 8.23 -14.28
N HIS A 90 2.11 6.98 -13.84
CA HIS A 90 1.30 5.86 -14.29
C HIS A 90 0.70 5.13 -13.10
N ALA A 91 -0.53 4.66 -13.18
CA ALA A 91 -1.21 4.04 -12.05
C ALA A 91 -0.43 2.85 -11.46
N ALA A 92 -0.24 2.85 -10.14
CA ALA A 92 0.47 1.79 -9.40
C ALA A 92 -0.47 0.77 -8.74
N GLY A 93 -1.78 1.06 -8.61
CA GLY A 93 -2.77 0.14 -8.05
C GLY A 93 -2.68 -0.08 -6.54
N HIS A 94 -1.81 0.63 -5.84
CA HIS A 94 -1.55 0.45 -4.40
C HIS A 94 -2.64 1.10 -3.53
N VAL A 95 -2.79 2.41 -3.63
CA VAL A 95 -3.79 3.22 -2.93
C VAL A 95 -4.30 4.34 -3.84
N LEU A 96 -5.29 5.11 -3.40
CA LEU A 96 -5.81 6.27 -4.15
C LEU A 96 -4.67 7.24 -4.49
N GLY A 97 -4.49 7.52 -5.79
CA GLY A 97 -3.46 8.41 -6.30
C GLY A 97 -2.05 7.84 -6.33
N SER A 98 -1.87 6.54 -6.07
CA SER A 98 -0.56 5.90 -6.20
C SER A 98 -0.12 5.80 -7.66
N ALA A 99 1.15 6.11 -7.91
CA ALA A 99 1.72 6.12 -9.25
C ALA A 99 3.13 5.58 -9.29
N GLN A 100 3.44 4.93 -10.39
CA GLN A 100 4.80 4.71 -10.86
C GLN A 100 5.28 5.99 -11.56
N ILE A 101 6.55 6.34 -11.40
CA ILE A 101 7.13 7.53 -12.04
C ILE A 101 8.13 7.09 -13.09
N ARG A 102 7.83 7.41 -14.37
CA ARG A 102 8.75 7.20 -15.49
C ARG A 102 9.47 8.50 -15.80
N LEU A 103 10.79 8.39 -15.93
CA LEU A 103 11.67 9.47 -16.37
C LEU A 103 12.37 9.06 -17.66
N GLU A 104 12.53 10.02 -18.57
CA GLU A 104 13.20 9.80 -19.85
C GLU A 104 14.11 10.98 -20.18
N ALA A 105 15.39 10.73 -20.33
CA ALA A 105 16.40 11.68 -20.82
C ALA A 105 17.59 10.92 -21.42
N GLY A 106 18.31 11.55 -22.35
CA GLY A 106 19.50 10.94 -22.97
C GLY A 106 19.23 9.65 -23.76
N GLY A 107 17.98 9.34 -24.09
CA GLY A 107 17.59 8.10 -24.76
C GLY A 107 17.33 6.92 -23.82
N GLU A 108 17.48 7.09 -22.51
CA GLU A 108 17.17 6.10 -21.48
C GLU A 108 15.81 6.34 -20.83
N ARG A 109 15.10 5.26 -20.48
CA ARG A 109 13.82 5.27 -19.75
C ARG A 109 13.98 4.56 -18.42
N TRP A 110 13.82 5.30 -17.35
CA TRP A 110 13.85 4.77 -16.00
C TRP A 110 12.46 4.81 -15.39
N LEU A 111 12.08 3.74 -14.70
CA LEU A 111 10.80 3.62 -14.01
C LEU A 111 11.04 3.37 -12.52
N VAL A 112 10.40 4.16 -11.67
CA VAL A 112 10.35 3.95 -10.22
C VAL A 112 8.93 3.54 -9.87
N SER A 113 8.73 2.33 -9.35
CA SER A 113 7.40 1.79 -9.09
C SER A 113 6.68 2.50 -7.93
N GLY A 114 7.43 3.04 -6.95
CA GLY A 114 6.85 3.20 -5.62
C GLY A 114 6.30 1.85 -5.12
N ASP A 115 5.34 1.90 -4.23
CA ASP A 115 4.58 0.71 -3.84
C ASP A 115 3.49 0.43 -4.87
N TYR A 116 3.28 -0.85 -5.20
CA TYR A 116 2.29 -1.21 -6.20
C TYR A 116 1.57 -2.52 -5.93
N LYS A 117 0.40 -2.68 -6.54
CA LYS A 117 -0.41 -3.89 -6.46
C LYS A 117 -0.99 -4.24 -7.82
N ARG A 118 -0.96 -5.54 -8.14
CA ARG A 118 -1.49 -6.08 -9.41
C ARG A 118 -2.94 -6.52 -9.32
N CYS A 119 -3.37 -6.94 -8.12
CA CYS A 119 -4.74 -7.38 -7.89
C CYS A 119 -5.73 -6.23 -8.08
N PRO A 120 -6.87 -6.46 -8.73
CA PRO A 120 -7.94 -5.47 -8.83
C PRO A 120 -8.37 -4.95 -7.46
N ASP A 121 -8.61 -3.65 -7.36
CA ASP A 121 -9.01 -2.97 -6.15
C ASP A 121 -10.05 -1.89 -6.49
N PRO A 122 -11.27 -1.96 -5.92
CA PRO A 122 -12.30 -0.98 -6.21
C PRO A 122 -12.05 0.40 -5.61
N SER A 123 -11.00 0.56 -4.80
CA SER A 123 -10.69 1.81 -4.10
C SER A 123 -9.63 2.67 -4.78
N CYS A 124 -9.00 2.20 -5.86
CA CYS A 124 -7.97 2.95 -6.59
C CYS A 124 -7.93 2.55 -8.08
N THR A 125 -7.23 3.36 -8.87
CA THR A 125 -6.99 3.05 -10.30
C THR A 125 -6.15 1.79 -10.42
N PRO A 126 -6.53 0.82 -11.28
CA PRO A 126 -5.75 -0.41 -11.48
C PRO A 126 -4.32 -0.13 -11.97
N PHE A 127 -3.41 -1.05 -11.63
CA PHE A 127 -2.01 -1.00 -12.07
C PHE A 127 -1.88 -0.97 -13.60
N GLU A 128 -1.02 -0.08 -14.10
CA GLU A 128 -0.68 0.05 -15.51
C GLU A 128 0.72 -0.53 -15.77
N PRO A 129 0.90 -1.52 -16.67
CA PRO A 129 2.24 -1.96 -17.08
C PRO A 129 2.96 -0.87 -17.87
N VAL A 130 4.18 -0.53 -17.48
CA VAL A 130 4.99 0.53 -18.12
C VAL A 130 6.34 -0.03 -18.55
N ALA A 131 6.72 0.21 -19.81
CA ALA A 131 8.00 -0.21 -20.33
C ALA A 131 9.14 0.73 -19.89
N ALA A 132 10.29 0.14 -19.55
CA ALA A 132 11.50 0.86 -19.14
C ALA A 132 12.77 0.11 -19.51
N ASP A 133 13.91 0.81 -19.59
CA ASP A 133 15.23 0.20 -19.77
C ASP A 133 15.84 -0.16 -18.40
N VAL A 134 15.55 0.65 -17.38
CA VAL A 134 15.92 0.45 -15.97
C VAL A 134 14.69 0.54 -15.10
N PHE A 135 14.51 -0.41 -14.18
CA PHE A 135 13.36 -0.48 -13.28
C PHE A 135 13.81 -0.51 -11.82
N ILE A 136 13.28 0.40 -11.01
CA ILE A 136 13.44 0.41 -9.56
C ILE A 136 12.12 -0.07 -8.97
N THR A 137 12.12 -1.23 -8.30
CA THR A 137 10.92 -1.92 -7.79
C THR A 137 10.98 -2.18 -6.30
N GLU A 138 9.80 -2.17 -5.64
CA GLU A 138 9.64 -2.67 -4.28
C GLU A 138 9.82 -4.19 -4.18
N ALA A 139 10.04 -4.70 -2.96
CA ALA A 139 10.12 -6.12 -2.64
C ALA A 139 9.45 -6.48 -1.30
N THR A 140 8.40 -5.75 -0.90
CA THR A 140 7.73 -5.88 0.41
C THR A 140 7.31 -7.32 0.68
N PHE A 141 6.70 -7.99 -0.29
CA PHE A 141 6.27 -9.38 -0.21
C PHE A 141 7.00 -10.28 -1.21
N ALA A 142 8.30 -10.06 -1.40
CA ALA A 142 9.15 -10.79 -2.34
C ALA A 142 9.60 -12.17 -1.81
N LEU A 143 8.66 -13.00 -1.43
CA LEU A 143 8.89 -14.41 -1.10
C LEU A 143 7.78 -15.26 -1.73
N PRO A 144 8.08 -16.48 -2.25
CA PRO A 144 7.11 -17.36 -2.90
C PRO A 144 5.90 -17.76 -2.04
N ILE A 145 6.00 -17.62 -0.73
CA ILE A 145 4.91 -17.90 0.22
C ILE A 145 3.77 -16.87 0.13
N TYR A 146 4.05 -15.67 -0.35
CA TYR A 146 3.05 -14.63 -0.48
C TYR A 146 2.32 -14.76 -1.80
N ARG A 147 1.06 -15.14 -1.71
CA ARG A 147 0.10 -15.28 -2.78
C ARG A 147 -1.21 -14.70 -2.33
N TRP A 148 -1.77 -13.77 -3.10
CA TRP A 148 -2.98 -13.09 -2.68
C TRP A 148 -4.22 -13.72 -3.28
N ARG A 149 -5.23 -13.84 -2.45
CA ARG A 149 -6.60 -14.15 -2.85
C ARG A 149 -7.30 -12.86 -3.27
N SER A 150 -8.39 -12.97 -4.02
CA SER A 150 -9.19 -11.81 -4.41
C SER A 150 -9.68 -11.02 -3.20
N GLY A 151 -9.74 -9.68 -3.32
CA GLY A 151 -10.26 -8.80 -2.26
C GLY A 151 -11.70 -9.15 -1.89
N ALA A 152 -12.52 -9.51 -2.88
CA ALA A 152 -13.90 -9.94 -2.67
C ALA A 152 -14.00 -11.20 -1.79
N ALA A 153 -13.12 -12.20 -1.98
CA ALA A 153 -13.12 -13.41 -1.16
C ALA A 153 -12.77 -13.11 0.31
N VAL A 154 -11.79 -12.22 0.53
CA VAL A 154 -11.40 -11.79 1.88
C VAL A 154 -12.50 -10.93 2.52
N ALA A 155 -13.13 -10.03 1.77
CA ALA A 155 -14.26 -9.23 2.28
C ALA A 155 -15.45 -10.11 2.69
N ALA A 156 -15.74 -11.17 1.94
CA ALA A 156 -16.76 -12.16 2.32
C ALA A 156 -16.44 -12.89 3.64
N GLU A 157 -15.16 -13.16 3.90
CA GLU A 157 -14.72 -13.72 5.19
C GLU A 157 -14.87 -12.72 6.34
N ILE A 158 -14.52 -11.45 6.09
CA ILE A 158 -14.70 -10.35 7.06
C ILE A 158 -16.18 -10.17 7.37
N LEU A 159 -17.07 -10.18 6.36
CA LEU A 159 -18.50 -10.05 6.53
C LEU A 159 -19.06 -11.20 7.39
N ARG A 160 -18.70 -12.44 7.06
CA ARG A 160 -19.12 -13.61 7.87
C ARG A 160 -18.62 -13.50 9.31
N TRP A 161 -17.36 -13.16 9.53
CA TRP A 161 -16.80 -12.94 10.86
C TRP A 161 -17.56 -11.85 11.64
N TRP A 162 -17.88 -10.73 11.01
CA TRP A 162 -18.66 -9.66 11.62
C TRP A 162 -20.04 -10.18 12.08
N GLN A 163 -20.72 -10.93 11.24
CA GLN A 163 -22.05 -11.49 11.52
C GLN A 163 -22.09 -12.55 12.64
N THR A 164 -20.95 -13.11 13.04
CA THR A 164 -20.90 -14.09 14.16
C THR A 164 -21.10 -13.49 15.53
N ALA A 165 -21.12 -12.16 15.68
CA ALA A 165 -21.21 -11.51 16.98
C ALA A 165 -22.18 -10.31 16.95
N PRO A 166 -23.49 -10.55 16.74
CA PRO A 166 -24.49 -9.48 16.63
C PRO A 166 -24.69 -8.69 17.93
N GLU A 167 -24.38 -9.27 19.09
CA GLU A 167 -24.55 -8.66 20.42
C GLU A 167 -23.34 -7.85 20.90
N ARG A 168 -22.26 -7.80 20.15
CA ARG A 168 -21.04 -7.03 20.51
C ARG A 168 -20.40 -6.40 19.28
N PRO A 169 -19.58 -5.33 19.44
CA PRO A 169 -18.88 -4.72 18.32
C PRO A 169 -17.83 -5.66 17.74
N SER A 170 -17.60 -5.58 16.42
CA SER A 170 -16.54 -6.27 15.70
C SER A 170 -15.48 -5.24 15.30
N VAL A 171 -14.33 -5.20 15.98
CA VAL A 171 -13.28 -4.23 15.73
C VAL A 171 -12.24 -4.83 14.79
N LEU A 172 -12.18 -4.28 13.60
CA LEU A 172 -11.26 -4.68 12.54
C LEU A 172 -10.12 -3.66 12.45
N PHE A 173 -8.91 -4.10 12.81
CA PHE A 173 -7.73 -3.26 12.72
C PHE A 173 -7.14 -3.35 11.32
N CYS A 174 -6.88 -2.19 10.72
CA CYS A 174 -6.28 -2.04 9.40
C CYS A 174 -5.62 -0.65 9.29
N TYR A 175 -4.70 -0.48 8.34
CA TYR A 175 -4.09 0.83 8.12
C TYR A 175 -5.14 1.86 7.70
N ALA A 176 -5.00 3.08 8.23
CA ALA A 176 -5.99 4.13 8.08
C ALA A 176 -6.09 4.66 6.65
N PHE A 177 -4.97 4.66 5.90
CA PHE A 177 -4.91 5.04 4.50
C PHE A 177 -4.70 3.81 3.61
N GLY A 178 -5.52 3.65 2.59
CA GLY A 178 -5.51 2.54 1.64
C GLY A 178 -6.32 1.33 2.13
N LYS A 179 -5.81 0.59 3.10
CA LYS A 179 -6.39 -0.67 3.58
C LYS A 179 -7.84 -0.53 4.08
N ALA A 180 -8.12 0.48 4.90
CA ALA A 180 -9.46 0.69 5.44
C ALA A 180 -10.46 1.00 4.32
N GLN A 181 -10.11 1.84 3.37
CA GLN A 181 -10.97 2.22 2.26
C GLN A 181 -11.18 1.04 1.29
N ARG A 182 -10.14 0.24 1.05
CA ARG A 182 -10.26 -1.00 0.28
C ARG A 182 -11.24 -1.98 0.93
N VAL A 183 -11.11 -2.24 2.23
CA VAL A 183 -12.05 -3.10 2.96
C VAL A 183 -13.47 -2.59 2.82
N LEU A 184 -13.71 -1.28 2.98
CA LEU A 184 -15.02 -0.67 2.82
C LEU A 184 -15.55 -0.82 1.39
N ALA A 185 -14.74 -0.56 0.38
CA ALA A 185 -15.14 -0.65 -1.03
C ALA A 185 -15.46 -2.11 -1.43
N GLU A 186 -14.67 -3.08 -0.97
CA GLU A 186 -14.97 -4.50 -1.20
C GLU A 186 -16.25 -4.95 -0.48
N LEU A 187 -16.51 -4.47 0.74
CA LEU A 187 -17.76 -4.74 1.46
C LEU A 187 -18.96 -4.10 0.75
N ALA A 188 -18.81 -2.87 0.21
CA ALA A 188 -19.87 -2.23 -0.58
C ALA A 188 -20.27 -3.07 -1.80
N ARG A 189 -19.30 -3.69 -2.49
CA ARG A 189 -19.55 -4.60 -3.63
C ARG A 189 -20.35 -5.86 -3.23
N LEU A 190 -20.27 -6.27 -1.95
CA LEU A 190 -21.06 -7.36 -1.39
C LEU A 190 -22.45 -6.91 -0.90
N GLY A 191 -22.84 -5.65 -1.15
CA GLY A 191 -24.12 -5.10 -0.75
C GLY A 191 -24.18 -4.53 0.65
N VAL A 192 -23.06 -4.51 1.39
CA VAL A 192 -23.00 -3.88 2.73
C VAL A 192 -23.41 -2.41 2.63
N GLY A 193 -24.29 -1.98 3.54
CA GLY A 193 -24.83 -0.60 3.56
C GLY A 193 -26.11 -0.39 2.75
N GLN A 194 -26.57 -1.38 1.99
CA GLN A 194 -27.85 -1.33 1.29
C GLN A 194 -29.02 -1.57 2.25
N PRO A 195 -30.26 -1.14 1.93
CA PRO A 195 -31.43 -1.41 2.74
C PRO A 195 -31.60 -2.91 3.03
N GLY A 196 -31.75 -3.25 4.32
CA GLY A 196 -31.89 -4.64 4.77
C GLY A 196 -30.60 -5.44 4.85
N GLN A 197 -29.46 -4.84 4.54
CA GLN A 197 -28.14 -5.47 4.64
C GLN A 197 -27.36 -4.95 5.85
N PRO A 198 -26.33 -5.67 6.34
CA PRO A 198 -25.42 -5.16 7.36
C PRO A 198 -24.82 -3.79 6.97
N GLY A 199 -24.59 -2.93 7.95
CA GLY A 199 -24.03 -1.59 7.71
C GLY A 199 -25.01 -0.57 7.11
N GLY A 200 -26.30 -0.90 7.00
CA GLY A 200 -27.35 0.02 6.59
C GLY A 200 -27.78 1.01 7.68
N ALA A 201 -28.86 1.76 7.41
CA ALA A 201 -29.37 2.80 8.32
C ALA A 201 -29.59 2.27 9.76
N GLY A 202 -29.05 2.97 10.75
CA GLY A 202 -29.09 2.58 12.16
C GLY A 202 -28.04 1.55 12.59
N ASN A 203 -27.31 0.96 11.63
CA ASN A 203 -26.23 0.01 11.89
C ASN A 203 -24.98 0.29 11.05
N GLU A 204 -24.69 1.58 10.83
CA GLU A 204 -23.58 2.03 10.01
C GLU A 204 -22.24 1.56 10.56
N ILE A 205 -21.27 1.38 9.68
CA ILE A 205 -19.89 1.03 10.06
C ILE A 205 -19.26 2.21 10.81
N LEU A 206 -18.64 1.94 11.95
CA LEU A 206 -17.98 2.95 12.77
C LEU A 206 -16.52 3.08 12.40
N LEU A 207 -16.01 4.30 12.34
CA LEU A 207 -14.64 4.59 11.98
C LEU A 207 -13.88 5.30 13.09
N HIS A 208 -12.66 4.86 13.33
CA HIS A 208 -11.69 5.68 14.08
C HIS A 208 -11.44 7.00 13.34
N GLY A 209 -11.18 8.09 14.09
CA GLY A 209 -11.00 9.43 13.52
C GLY A 209 -9.97 9.49 12.37
N ALA A 210 -8.85 8.77 12.51
CA ALA A 210 -7.83 8.71 11.45
C ALA A 210 -8.34 8.08 10.14
N VAL A 211 -9.24 7.09 10.21
CA VAL A 211 -9.87 6.48 9.04
C VAL A 211 -10.96 7.41 8.49
N ALA A 212 -11.80 7.97 9.37
CA ALA A 212 -12.89 8.86 8.99
C ALA A 212 -12.40 10.10 8.22
N ALA A 213 -11.25 10.64 8.60
CA ALA A 213 -10.64 11.79 7.93
C ALA A 213 -10.30 11.54 6.45
N LEU A 214 -10.17 10.28 6.03
CA LEU A 214 -9.77 9.91 4.67
C LEU A 214 -10.94 9.38 3.81
N ILE A 215 -12.17 9.35 4.32
CA ILE A 215 -13.32 8.84 3.56
C ILE A 215 -13.73 9.78 2.43
N GLU A 216 -13.78 11.07 2.71
CA GLU A 216 -14.25 12.06 1.76
C GLU A 216 -13.39 12.13 0.47
N PRO A 217 -12.05 12.15 0.53
CA PRO A 217 -11.22 12.08 -0.68
C PRO A 217 -11.53 10.88 -1.57
N TYR A 218 -11.82 9.72 -0.99
CA TYR A 218 -12.19 8.53 -1.77
C TYR A 218 -13.57 8.67 -2.43
N ARG A 219 -14.55 9.23 -1.73
CA ARG A 219 -15.88 9.50 -2.30
C ARG A 219 -15.82 10.51 -3.45
N GLN A 220 -15.03 11.58 -3.28
CA GLN A 220 -14.83 12.58 -4.33
C GLN A 220 -14.11 11.99 -5.56
N ALA A 221 -13.24 11.02 -5.35
CA ALA A 221 -12.62 10.23 -6.44
C ALA A 221 -13.56 9.19 -7.06
N GLY A 222 -14.85 9.14 -6.65
CA GLY A 222 -15.86 8.23 -7.21
C GLY A 222 -15.86 6.82 -6.62
N VAL A 223 -15.11 6.57 -5.54
CA VAL A 223 -15.08 5.26 -4.88
C VAL A 223 -16.38 5.03 -4.10
N VAL A 224 -17.04 3.93 -4.41
CA VAL A 224 -18.30 3.53 -3.74
C VAL A 224 -17.95 2.93 -2.37
N LEU A 225 -18.40 3.59 -1.31
CA LEU A 225 -18.21 3.18 0.08
C LEU A 225 -19.58 3.05 0.77
N PRO A 226 -19.74 2.10 1.73
CA PRO A 226 -20.98 1.98 2.49
C PRO A 226 -21.20 3.21 3.39
N PRO A 227 -22.39 3.37 3.98
CA PRO A 227 -22.64 4.37 5.03
C PRO A 227 -21.70 4.13 6.22
N VAL A 228 -21.04 5.20 6.65
CA VAL A 228 -20.07 5.15 7.76
C VAL A 228 -20.29 6.33 8.71
N LEU A 229 -19.99 6.14 9.97
CA LEU A 229 -20.01 7.18 10.98
C LEU A 229 -18.69 7.23 11.76
N PRO A 230 -18.19 8.40 12.15
CA PRO A 230 -17.11 8.48 13.13
C PRO A 230 -17.53 7.78 14.43
N ALA A 231 -16.65 6.98 15.01
CA ALA A 231 -16.93 6.31 16.29
C ALA A 231 -17.29 7.30 17.43
N SER A 232 -16.84 8.56 17.33
CA SER A 232 -17.20 9.64 18.24
C SER A 232 -18.67 10.07 18.15
N ALA A 233 -19.33 9.84 17.02
CA ALA A 233 -20.75 10.17 16.84
C ALA A 233 -21.69 9.19 17.56
N LEU A 234 -21.21 7.99 17.92
CA LEU A 234 -22.00 7.01 18.67
C LEU A 234 -22.22 7.52 20.10
N PRO A 235 -23.46 7.59 20.62
CA PRO A 235 -23.76 7.97 21.99
C PRO A 235 -22.96 7.17 23.03
N ARG A 236 -22.54 7.77 24.13
CA ARG A 236 -21.76 7.10 25.20
C ARG A 236 -22.46 5.90 25.81
N SER A 237 -23.78 5.91 25.79
CA SER A 237 -24.65 4.84 26.29
C SER A 237 -24.67 3.61 25.37
N GLU A 238 -24.27 3.74 24.13
CA GLU A 238 -24.27 2.64 23.15
C GLU A 238 -22.91 1.95 23.10
N SER A 239 -22.90 0.62 23.14
CA SER A 239 -21.69 -0.21 23.07
C SER A 239 -21.19 -0.39 21.64
N GLY A 240 -22.00 -0.08 20.63
CA GLY A 240 -21.74 -0.41 19.22
C GLY A 240 -22.00 -1.89 18.89
N ALA A 241 -22.85 -2.57 19.68
CA ALA A 241 -23.23 -3.97 19.43
C ALA A 241 -23.72 -4.18 17.99
N GLY A 242 -23.32 -5.28 17.38
CA GLY A 242 -23.63 -5.63 16.00
C GLY A 242 -22.94 -4.80 14.94
N ARG A 243 -22.18 -3.76 15.28
CA ARG A 243 -21.51 -2.88 14.30
C ARG A 243 -20.08 -3.33 14.02
N LEU A 244 -19.67 -3.16 12.76
CA LEU A 244 -18.27 -3.22 12.38
C LEU A 244 -17.60 -1.88 12.72
N VAL A 245 -16.39 -1.96 13.27
CA VAL A 245 -15.58 -0.78 13.65
C VAL A 245 -14.22 -0.90 13.01
N LEU A 246 -13.82 0.06 12.17
CA LEU A 246 -12.48 0.09 11.56
C LEU A 246 -11.57 1.07 12.32
N ALA A 247 -10.36 0.61 12.65
CA ALA A 247 -9.40 1.40 13.39
C ALA A 247 -7.96 1.07 12.99
N PRO A 248 -7.00 2.03 13.08
CA PRO A 248 -5.59 1.75 12.84
C PRO A 248 -5.00 0.83 13.93
N PRO A 249 -3.94 0.06 13.63
CA PRO A 249 -3.31 -0.85 14.60
C PRO A 249 -2.90 -0.16 15.91
N ALA A 250 -2.46 1.09 15.86
CA ALA A 250 -2.08 1.88 17.04
C ALA A 250 -3.23 2.08 18.03
N ALA A 251 -4.49 2.00 17.57
CA ALA A 251 -5.65 2.10 18.45
C ALA A 251 -5.86 0.88 19.35
N HIS A 252 -5.32 -0.31 18.98
CA HIS A 252 -5.57 -1.58 19.68
C HIS A 252 -5.20 -1.55 21.17
N ARG A 253 -4.09 -0.91 21.53
CA ARG A 253 -3.61 -0.82 22.94
C ARG A 253 -3.82 0.55 23.56
N SER A 254 -4.62 1.41 22.92
CA SER A 254 -4.89 2.76 23.39
C SER A 254 -6.14 2.85 24.27
N SER A 255 -6.30 4.00 24.94
CA SER A 255 -7.51 4.30 25.72
C SER A 255 -8.80 4.33 24.87
N TRP A 256 -8.67 4.49 23.54
CA TRP A 256 -9.78 4.47 22.59
C TRP A 256 -10.54 3.14 22.64
N MET A 257 -9.83 2.00 22.81
CA MET A 257 -10.40 0.65 22.91
C MET A 257 -11.29 0.42 24.14
N ARG A 258 -11.22 1.27 25.18
CA ARG A 258 -12.08 1.13 26.38
C ARG A 258 -13.56 1.10 26.03
N ARG A 259 -13.95 1.79 24.97
CA ARG A 259 -15.33 1.81 24.47
C ARG A 259 -15.76 0.47 23.85
N PHE A 260 -14.83 -0.22 23.22
CA PHE A 260 -15.07 -1.46 22.49
C PHE A 260 -14.46 -2.69 23.18
N ARG A 261 -14.20 -2.61 24.50
CA ARG A 261 -13.47 -3.64 25.27
C ARG A 261 -14.08 -5.04 25.23
N HIS A 262 -15.39 -5.15 25.00
CA HIS A 262 -16.10 -6.43 24.90
C HIS A 262 -16.25 -6.92 23.44
N GLY A 263 -15.72 -6.16 22.49
CA GLY A 263 -15.78 -6.50 21.06
C GLY A 263 -14.88 -7.67 20.71
N GLN A 264 -15.27 -8.40 19.67
CA GLN A 264 -14.31 -9.27 19.00
C GLN A 264 -13.32 -8.42 18.20
N THR A 265 -12.10 -8.91 18.03
CA THR A 265 -11.04 -8.17 17.34
C THR A 265 -10.40 -9.01 16.24
N ALA A 266 -10.06 -8.36 15.12
CA ALA A 266 -9.31 -8.96 14.03
C ALA A 266 -8.33 -7.96 13.42
N PHE A 267 -7.33 -8.46 12.68
CA PHE A 267 -6.37 -7.65 11.96
C PHE A 267 -6.34 -8.01 10.47
N VAL A 268 -6.28 -6.99 9.61
CA VAL A 268 -6.18 -7.14 8.15
C VAL A 268 -4.81 -6.67 7.68
N SER A 269 -4.02 -7.60 7.14
CA SER A 269 -2.69 -7.31 6.60
C SER A 269 -2.18 -8.47 5.75
N GLY A 270 -1.30 -8.22 4.77
CA GLY A 270 -0.58 -9.24 4.03
C GLY A 270 0.26 -10.15 4.94
N TRP A 271 0.79 -9.62 6.03
CA TRP A 271 1.56 -10.37 7.03
C TRP A 271 0.77 -11.44 7.77
N MET A 272 -0.56 -11.43 7.68
CA MET A 272 -1.41 -12.48 8.26
C MET A 272 -1.27 -13.82 7.52
N ALA A 273 -0.63 -13.88 6.36
CA ALA A 273 -0.27 -15.11 5.67
C ALA A 273 0.70 -15.98 6.48
N VAL A 274 1.56 -15.37 7.32
CA VAL A 274 2.59 -16.07 8.10
C VAL A 274 2.12 -16.28 9.54
N ARG A 275 2.04 -17.54 9.99
CA ARG A 275 1.57 -17.91 11.36
C ARG A 275 2.35 -17.20 12.47
N GLY A 276 3.68 -17.07 12.32
CA GLY A 276 4.54 -16.39 13.28
C GLY A 276 4.19 -14.90 13.44
N ALA A 277 3.89 -14.21 12.35
CA ALA A 277 3.47 -12.80 12.36
C ALA A 277 2.12 -12.63 13.06
N ARG A 278 1.14 -13.53 12.81
CA ARG A 278 -0.15 -13.54 13.52
C ARG A 278 0.02 -13.63 15.03
N ARG A 279 0.84 -14.58 15.51
CA ARG A 279 1.08 -14.78 16.96
C ARG A 279 1.72 -13.57 17.62
N ARG A 280 2.71 -12.96 16.99
CA ARG A 280 3.40 -11.77 17.55
C ARG A 280 2.48 -10.56 17.69
N ARG A 281 1.52 -10.38 16.80
CA ARG A 281 0.59 -9.23 16.83
C ARG A 281 -0.54 -9.38 17.85
N GLY A 282 -0.77 -10.59 18.39
CA GLY A 282 -1.72 -10.83 19.49
C GLY A 282 -3.20 -10.65 19.11
N PHE A 283 -3.55 -10.77 17.82
CA PHE A 283 -4.95 -10.76 17.38
C PHE A 283 -5.50 -12.19 17.30
N PRO A 284 -6.71 -12.44 17.83
CA PRO A 284 -7.32 -13.77 17.77
C PRO A 284 -7.69 -14.20 16.35
N GLN A 285 -8.02 -13.22 15.47
CA GLN A 285 -8.36 -13.44 14.08
C GLN A 285 -7.51 -12.56 13.17
N GLY A 286 -7.09 -13.08 12.00
CA GLY A 286 -6.37 -12.34 10.98
C GLY A 286 -6.92 -12.63 9.59
N PHE A 287 -7.02 -11.58 8.76
CA PHE A 287 -7.41 -11.68 7.36
C PHE A 287 -6.24 -11.28 6.47
N VAL A 288 -5.98 -12.07 5.42
CA VAL A 288 -4.87 -11.83 4.50
C VAL A 288 -5.34 -10.93 3.38
N LEU A 289 -5.02 -9.65 3.46
CA LEU A 289 -5.30 -8.66 2.42
C LEU A 289 -4.14 -7.67 2.36
N SER A 290 -3.44 -7.61 1.23
CA SER A 290 -2.30 -6.73 1.02
C SER A 290 -2.57 -5.68 -0.03
N ASP A 291 -2.05 -4.46 0.15
CA ASP A 291 -2.07 -3.39 -0.85
C ASP A 291 -0.80 -3.39 -1.72
N HIS A 292 0.10 -4.36 -1.53
CA HIS A 292 1.30 -4.57 -2.33
C HIS A 292 1.18 -5.78 -3.23
N ALA A 293 2.02 -5.85 -4.24
CA ALA A 293 2.15 -7.01 -5.11
C ALA A 293 2.62 -8.24 -4.31
N ASP A 294 2.11 -9.41 -4.68
CA ASP A 294 2.64 -10.69 -4.23
C ASP A 294 3.84 -11.13 -5.08
N TRP A 295 4.40 -12.29 -4.77
CA TRP A 295 5.53 -12.84 -5.50
C TRP A 295 5.29 -12.91 -7.02
N ASN A 296 4.14 -13.43 -7.45
CA ASN A 296 3.81 -13.53 -8.87
C ASN A 296 3.62 -12.14 -9.50
N GLY A 297 2.98 -11.23 -8.79
CA GLY A 297 2.79 -9.85 -9.23
C GLY A 297 4.12 -9.12 -9.43
N LEU A 298 5.08 -9.30 -8.51
CA LEU A 298 6.43 -8.74 -8.62
C LEU A 298 7.14 -9.26 -9.89
N LEU A 299 7.20 -10.58 -10.08
CA LEU A 299 7.86 -11.18 -11.25
C LEU A 299 7.19 -10.78 -12.57
N THR A 300 5.85 -10.78 -12.59
CA THR A 300 5.09 -10.37 -13.78
C THR A 300 5.37 -8.92 -14.14
N THR A 301 5.45 -8.02 -13.15
CA THR A 301 5.75 -6.60 -13.38
C THR A 301 7.15 -6.41 -13.95
N VAL A 302 8.16 -7.07 -13.38
CA VAL A 302 9.54 -7.03 -13.88
C VAL A 302 9.59 -7.50 -15.34
N ARG A 303 8.97 -8.63 -15.67
CA ARG A 303 8.95 -9.14 -17.06
C ARG A 303 8.23 -8.18 -18.01
N GLN A 304 7.12 -7.61 -17.61
CA GLN A 304 6.32 -6.68 -18.44
C GLN A 304 7.00 -5.32 -18.63
N SER A 305 7.86 -4.89 -17.71
CA SER A 305 8.64 -3.66 -17.88
C SER A 305 9.64 -3.77 -19.03
N GLY A 306 10.09 -4.99 -19.38
CA GLY A 306 11.14 -5.22 -20.37
C GLY A 306 12.51 -4.69 -19.96
N ALA A 307 12.67 -4.28 -18.70
CA ALA A 307 13.92 -3.73 -18.19
C ALA A 307 15.05 -4.77 -18.20
N ARG A 308 16.23 -4.34 -18.60
CA ARG A 308 17.46 -5.16 -18.57
C ARG A 308 18.17 -5.03 -17.23
N GLN A 309 18.02 -3.87 -16.59
CA GLN A 309 18.58 -3.55 -15.28
C GLN A 309 17.46 -3.33 -14.30
N VAL A 310 17.50 -4.03 -13.14
CA VAL A 310 16.50 -3.92 -12.07
C VAL A 310 17.19 -3.59 -10.76
N TYR A 311 16.76 -2.52 -10.12
CA TYR A 311 17.14 -2.20 -8.75
C TYR A 311 15.97 -2.52 -7.81
N VAL A 312 16.26 -3.19 -6.71
CA VAL A 312 15.22 -3.66 -5.79
C VAL A 312 15.33 -2.90 -4.47
N THR A 313 14.21 -2.32 -4.04
CA THR A 313 14.09 -1.55 -2.79
C THR A 313 13.14 -2.24 -1.83
N HIS A 314 13.17 -1.86 -0.57
CA HIS A 314 12.27 -2.32 0.49
C HIS A 314 12.23 -3.86 0.68
N GLY A 315 11.67 -4.34 1.77
CA GLY A 315 11.36 -5.74 2.01
C GLY A 315 12.55 -6.71 1.82
N ASN A 316 12.32 -7.81 1.07
CA ASN A 316 13.33 -8.83 0.78
C ASN A 316 14.08 -8.55 -0.52
N ALA A 317 14.72 -7.38 -0.60
CA ALA A 317 15.41 -6.91 -1.81
C ALA A 317 16.52 -7.87 -2.27
N ASP A 318 17.33 -8.39 -1.35
CA ASP A 318 18.41 -9.34 -1.68
C ASP A 318 17.87 -10.64 -2.30
N GLY A 319 16.77 -11.17 -1.74
CA GLY A 319 16.13 -12.40 -2.21
C GLY A 319 15.57 -12.25 -3.62
N LEU A 320 14.86 -11.16 -3.89
CA LEU A 320 14.31 -10.88 -5.22
C LEU A 320 15.41 -10.59 -6.23
N ALA A 321 16.39 -9.76 -5.91
CA ALA A 321 17.50 -9.45 -6.80
C ALA A 321 18.29 -10.72 -7.17
N ARG A 322 18.53 -11.60 -6.20
CA ARG A 322 19.17 -12.90 -6.45
C ARG A 322 18.35 -13.76 -7.40
N TYR A 323 17.03 -13.90 -7.17
CA TYR A 323 16.15 -14.67 -8.05
C TYR A 323 16.17 -14.11 -9.50
N LEU A 324 16.06 -12.79 -9.65
CA LEU A 324 16.09 -12.15 -10.97
C LEU A 324 17.41 -12.39 -11.72
N ARG A 325 18.53 -12.45 -11.01
CA ARG A 325 19.83 -12.78 -11.63
C ARG A 325 19.95 -14.26 -12.01
N GLU A 326 19.66 -15.14 -11.04
CA GLU A 326 19.94 -16.57 -11.17
C GLU A 326 18.91 -17.31 -12.04
N VAL A 327 17.65 -16.87 -12.04
CA VAL A 327 16.53 -17.55 -12.70
C VAL A 327 16.05 -16.80 -13.95
N GLU A 328 15.92 -15.47 -13.86
CA GLU A 328 15.41 -14.65 -14.97
C GLU A 328 16.55 -14.15 -15.89
N GLY A 329 17.81 -14.27 -15.50
CA GLY A 329 18.98 -13.83 -16.28
C GLY A 329 19.11 -12.31 -16.42
N LEU A 330 18.46 -11.53 -15.55
CA LEU A 330 18.49 -10.08 -15.57
C LEU A 330 19.68 -9.51 -14.80
N GLN A 331 20.09 -8.31 -15.12
CA GLN A 331 20.97 -7.54 -14.23
C GLN A 331 20.11 -6.99 -13.10
N ALA A 332 20.27 -7.52 -11.88
CA ALA A 332 19.44 -7.12 -10.76
C ALA A 332 20.28 -6.95 -9.48
N GLU A 333 20.08 -5.84 -8.78
CA GLU A 333 20.83 -5.49 -7.59
C GLU A 333 19.90 -4.91 -6.52
N PRO A 334 20.13 -5.22 -5.21
CA PRO A 334 19.48 -4.48 -4.15
C PRO A 334 19.99 -3.04 -4.15
N LEU A 335 19.08 -2.08 -4.11
CA LEU A 335 19.43 -0.67 -3.99
C LEU A 335 19.78 -0.39 -2.53
N GLN A 336 21.09 -0.31 -2.25
CA GLN A 336 21.61 0.00 -0.93
C GLN A 336 21.58 1.51 -0.68
N GLY A 337 21.21 1.91 0.55
CA GLY A 337 21.13 3.29 0.98
C GLY A 337 20.17 3.42 2.15
N ALA A 338 19.63 4.61 2.39
CA ALA A 338 18.66 4.84 3.46
C ALA A 338 17.37 4.03 3.31
N PHE A 339 17.05 3.47 2.14
CA PHE A 339 16.01 2.45 1.97
C PHE A 339 16.21 1.20 2.84
N ALA A 340 17.45 0.84 3.16
CA ALA A 340 17.75 -0.29 4.05
C ALA A 340 17.70 0.11 5.53
N ALA A 341 17.87 1.39 5.85
CA ALA A 341 17.93 1.91 7.20
C ALA A 341 16.57 2.41 7.73
N GLU A 342 15.68 2.85 6.88
CA GLU A 342 14.31 3.19 7.26
C GLU A 342 13.52 1.88 7.45
N ARG A 343 13.48 1.44 8.70
CA ARG A 343 12.35 0.63 9.16
C ARG A 343 11.14 1.51 8.90
N SER A 344 10.37 1.19 7.87
CA SER A 344 9.17 1.94 7.55
C SER A 344 8.35 2.09 8.82
N GLU A 345 7.83 3.29 9.08
CA GLU A 345 6.80 3.50 10.12
C GLU A 345 5.55 2.66 9.82
N ASP A 346 5.51 2.04 8.64
CA ASP A 346 4.55 0.99 8.33
C ASP A 346 4.93 -0.26 9.11
N PRO A 347 4.17 -0.63 10.16
CA PRO A 347 4.40 -1.87 10.91
C PRO A 347 4.39 -3.11 10.02
N GLU A 348 3.91 -3.02 8.76
CA GLU A 348 4.02 -4.09 7.78
C GLU A 348 5.48 -4.37 7.42
N ALA A 349 6.29 -3.37 7.13
CA ALA A 349 7.69 -3.57 6.74
C ALA A 349 8.61 -3.91 7.92
N ALA A 350 8.35 -3.37 9.13
CA ALA A 350 9.17 -3.63 10.31
C ALA A 350 9.14 -5.09 10.80
N ALA A 351 8.11 -5.86 10.48
CA ALA A 351 7.95 -7.25 10.94
C ALA A 351 8.63 -8.29 10.03
N GLY A 352 9.09 -7.90 8.82
CA GLY A 352 9.67 -8.83 7.83
C GLY A 352 11.15 -9.15 8.03
N GLY A 353 11.89 -8.26 8.70
CA GLY A 353 13.36 -8.36 8.78
C GLY A 353 13.92 -9.51 9.66
N GLU A 354 13.15 -10.05 10.61
CA GLU A 354 13.63 -11.08 11.53
C GLU A 354 13.25 -12.53 11.16
N ALA A 355 12.42 -12.74 10.15
CA ALA A 355 11.92 -14.08 9.80
C ALA A 355 12.76 -14.83 8.75
N ALA A 356 13.80 -14.21 8.18
CA ALA A 356 14.56 -14.77 7.07
C ALA A 356 15.72 -15.71 7.45
N ALA A 357 15.98 -15.94 8.75
CA ALA A 357 17.17 -16.67 9.19
C ALA A 357 16.97 -18.19 9.45
N VAL A 358 15.79 -18.75 9.29
CA VAL A 358 15.59 -20.22 9.51
C VAL A 358 14.60 -20.78 8.48
N ALA A 359 15.08 -21.29 7.36
CA ALA A 359 14.49 -22.41 6.63
C ALA A 359 15.42 -22.88 5.51
N ASP A 360 16.46 -23.63 5.88
CA ASP A 360 17.03 -24.62 4.98
C ASP A 360 16.23 -25.92 5.10
N GLY A 361 15.75 -26.38 3.98
CA GLY A 361 15.45 -27.78 3.67
C GLY A 361 14.29 -28.46 4.35
N GLU A 362 13.10 -28.40 3.71
CA GLU A 362 12.28 -29.63 3.62
C GLU A 362 11.24 -29.50 2.50
N SER A 363 11.26 -30.47 1.62
CA SER A 363 10.34 -30.67 0.50
C SER A 363 8.92 -30.92 1.01
N LEU A 364 7.99 -29.98 0.81
CA LEU A 364 6.57 -30.18 1.05
C LEU A 364 5.80 -30.18 -0.28
N ARG A 365 5.52 -31.40 -0.76
CA ARG A 365 4.44 -31.62 -1.72
C ARG A 365 3.12 -31.47 -0.97
N SER A 366 2.44 -30.35 -1.11
CA SER A 366 1.08 -30.13 -0.62
C SER A 366 0.11 -30.09 -1.80
N ARG A 367 -0.96 -30.85 -1.71
CA ARG A 367 -2.09 -30.89 -2.65
C ARG A 367 -2.74 -29.51 -2.68
N ALA A 368 -2.62 -28.81 -3.79
CA ALA A 368 -3.30 -27.56 -4.04
C ALA A 368 -4.76 -27.82 -4.45
N GLN A 369 -5.70 -27.29 -3.68
CA GLN A 369 -7.03 -26.99 -4.21
C GLN A 369 -6.93 -25.73 -5.09
N PRO A 370 -7.73 -25.61 -6.16
CA PRO A 370 -7.70 -24.42 -7.02
C PRO A 370 -8.17 -23.22 -6.19
N VAL A 371 -7.26 -22.27 -6.00
CA VAL A 371 -7.54 -20.94 -5.43
C VAL A 371 -7.74 -20.02 -6.62
N GLU A 372 -8.85 -19.26 -6.67
CA GLU A 372 -8.94 -18.11 -7.59
C GLU A 372 -7.81 -17.14 -7.24
N GLU A 373 -6.76 -17.16 -8.05
CA GLU A 373 -5.61 -16.26 -7.93
C GLU A 373 -5.94 -14.88 -8.49
N CYS A 374 -5.42 -13.83 -7.87
CA CYS A 374 -5.42 -12.48 -8.39
C CYS A 374 -4.51 -12.31 -9.60
#